data_d1c9fa7326ad44fd3abca0d03a25d415
#
_entry.id   d1c9fa7326ad44fd3abca0d03a25d415
#
_cell.length_a   1.000
_cell.length_b   1.000
_cell.length_c   1.000
_cell.angle_alpha   90.00
_cell.angle_beta   90.00
_cell.angle_gamma   90.00
#
_symmetry.space_group_name_H-M   'P 1'
#
loop_
_entity.id
_entity.type
_entity.pdbx_description
1 polymer ?
#
loop_
_entity_poly.entity_id
_entity_poly.type
_entity_poly.pdbx_seq_one_letter_code
_entity_poly.pdbx_strand_id
1 'polypeptide(L)'
;MKDIKELLHSAHLTKTQRIIAEYVLDNASEACFMTSTEIALKLGVSESSVIRFSRTIGFDGFMDFQKALRKDYQDKVLSISSSITIPSQRIAKQAKLDNSSDYINRHFKNAAHNLEEIFIQNSIETFEKAADLIVSSKHKYIAATRGNICLADFFLLYLKQMVPHVTMTTTTSMSPIDHMCNISHTDCLVLFSFPRYSSQDEVTAEMAHDAGASIIVITDKPSSLLAKYADILLTVPVDSNTFFNSMIGPQFVTEALLEIISHRAKGIEKRLNIIDKYLNKLGNY
;
A
#
# COMPACT_ATOMS: atom_id res chain seq x y z
N MET A 1 8.44 -8.83 -18.17
CA MET A 1 9.31 -10.02 -17.96
C MET A 1 8.50 -10.93 -17.05
N LYS A 2 8.33 -12.21 -17.34
CA LYS A 2 7.55 -13.12 -16.48
C LYS A 2 8.24 -13.22 -15.12
N ASP A 3 7.45 -13.19 -14.03
CA ASP A 3 7.94 -13.39 -12.67
C ASP A 3 8.63 -14.78 -12.59
N ILE A 4 9.78 -14.86 -11.94
CA ILE A 4 10.50 -16.13 -11.76
C ILE A 4 9.62 -17.16 -11.05
N LYS A 5 8.75 -16.74 -10.12
CA LYS A 5 7.76 -17.61 -9.48
C LYS A 5 6.78 -18.20 -10.49
N GLU A 6 6.24 -17.42 -11.42
CA GLU A 6 5.33 -17.90 -12.47
C GLU A 6 6.03 -18.88 -13.42
N LEU A 7 7.29 -18.60 -13.79
CA LEU A 7 8.08 -19.50 -14.61
C LEU A 7 8.33 -20.83 -13.92
N LEU A 8 8.62 -20.83 -12.62
CA LEU A 8 8.86 -22.02 -11.82
C LEU A 8 7.59 -22.85 -11.61
N HIS A 9 6.42 -22.20 -11.44
CA HIS A 9 5.13 -22.89 -11.31
C HIS A 9 4.60 -23.45 -12.62
N SER A 10 4.91 -22.83 -13.74
CA SER A 10 4.44 -23.25 -15.08
C SER A 10 5.30 -24.33 -15.74
N ALA A 11 6.53 -24.57 -15.28
CA ALA A 11 7.48 -25.49 -15.91
C ALA A 11 7.26 -26.93 -15.44
N HIS A 12 7.35 -27.89 -16.38
CA HIS A 12 7.40 -29.33 -16.07
C HIS A 12 8.79 -29.71 -15.54
N LEU A 13 8.95 -29.68 -14.21
CA LEU A 13 10.22 -29.94 -13.54
C LEU A 13 10.37 -31.40 -13.13
N THR A 14 11.55 -31.97 -13.36
CA THR A 14 11.95 -33.26 -12.81
C THR A 14 12.12 -33.19 -11.29
N LYS A 15 12.22 -34.33 -10.59
CA LYS A 15 12.42 -34.38 -9.13
C LYS A 15 13.63 -33.52 -8.68
N THR A 16 14.77 -33.67 -9.37
CA THR A 16 15.98 -32.88 -9.07
C THR A 16 15.80 -31.41 -9.33
N GLN A 17 15.10 -31.04 -10.41
CA GLN A 17 14.83 -29.64 -10.75
C GLN A 17 13.86 -28.97 -9.76
N ARG A 18 12.93 -29.72 -9.16
CA ARG A 18 12.06 -29.21 -8.11
C ARG A 18 12.86 -28.86 -6.84
N ILE A 19 13.79 -29.70 -6.45
CA ILE A 19 14.68 -29.42 -5.30
C ILE A 19 15.46 -28.12 -5.52
N ILE A 20 15.97 -27.90 -6.75
CA ILE A 20 16.66 -26.67 -7.11
C ILE A 20 15.70 -25.46 -7.08
N ALA A 21 14.48 -25.62 -7.61
CA ALA A 21 13.46 -24.57 -7.64
C ALA A 21 13.03 -24.15 -6.22
N GLU A 22 12.72 -25.13 -5.36
CA GLU A 22 12.34 -24.90 -3.96
C GLU A 22 13.46 -24.17 -3.22
N TYR A 23 14.70 -24.65 -3.33
CA TYR A 23 15.84 -23.99 -2.72
C TYR A 23 15.99 -22.53 -3.16
N VAL A 24 15.91 -22.25 -4.46
CA VAL A 24 16.02 -20.91 -5.02
C VAL A 24 14.88 -19.99 -4.57
N LEU A 25 13.66 -20.51 -4.43
CA LEU A 25 12.52 -19.75 -3.92
C LEU A 25 12.68 -19.40 -2.44
N ASP A 26 13.08 -20.37 -1.63
CA ASP A 26 13.20 -20.21 -0.18
C ASP A 26 14.43 -19.40 0.23
N ASN A 27 15.51 -19.46 -0.59
CA ASN A 27 16.79 -18.84 -0.30
C ASN A 27 17.25 -17.85 -1.38
N ALA A 28 16.32 -17.11 -1.98
CA ALA A 28 16.61 -16.20 -3.08
C ALA A 28 17.73 -15.17 -2.76
N SER A 29 17.82 -14.72 -1.50
CA SER A 29 18.86 -13.80 -1.01
C SER A 29 20.28 -14.37 -1.07
N GLU A 30 20.42 -15.67 -0.93
CA GLU A 30 21.71 -16.36 -0.99
C GLU A 30 21.94 -16.88 -2.43
N ALA A 31 20.96 -17.56 -2.99
CA ALA A 31 21.03 -18.21 -4.30
C ALA A 31 21.40 -17.24 -5.44
N CYS A 32 20.95 -15.98 -5.37
CA CYS A 32 21.26 -14.97 -6.39
C CYS A 32 22.75 -14.58 -6.45
N PHE A 33 23.55 -14.89 -5.42
CA PHE A 33 25.00 -14.64 -5.37
C PHE A 33 25.84 -15.90 -5.56
N MET A 34 25.23 -17.10 -5.47
CA MET A 34 25.92 -18.37 -5.61
C MET A 34 26.19 -18.74 -7.07
N THR A 35 27.29 -19.39 -7.33
CA THR A 35 27.60 -20.04 -8.62
C THR A 35 26.79 -21.32 -8.80
N SER A 36 26.72 -21.84 -10.04
CA SER A 36 26.09 -23.14 -10.32
C SER A 36 26.73 -24.28 -9.54
N THR A 37 28.06 -24.21 -9.36
CA THR A 37 28.82 -25.19 -8.58
C THR A 37 28.48 -25.14 -7.09
N GLU A 38 28.36 -23.94 -6.50
CA GLU A 38 28.01 -23.78 -5.09
C GLU A 38 26.58 -24.28 -4.79
N ILE A 39 25.61 -23.96 -5.67
CA ILE A 39 24.25 -24.49 -5.54
C ILE A 39 24.25 -26.02 -5.68
N ALA A 40 25.00 -26.55 -6.64
CA ALA A 40 25.11 -27.98 -6.85
C ALA A 40 25.67 -28.71 -5.63
N LEU A 41 26.75 -28.19 -5.04
CA LEU A 41 27.36 -28.72 -3.82
C LEU A 41 26.39 -28.67 -2.64
N LYS A 42 25.70 -27.56 -2.47
CA LYS A 42 24.76 -27.35 -1.35
C LYS A 42 23.57 -28.29 -1.40
N LEU A 43 23.10 -28.62 -2.61
CA LEU A 43 21.94 -29.51 -2.81
C LEU A 43 22.29 -30.98 -3.07
N GLY A 44 23.58 -31.32 -3.15
CA GLY A 44 24.05 -32.68 -3.47
C GLY A 44 23.66 -33.13 -4.88
N VAL A 45 23.60 -32.21 -5.85
CA VAL A 45 23.26 -32.46 -7.25
C VAL A 45 24.46 -32.16 -8.14
N SER A 46 24.42 -32.61 -9.42
CA SER A 46 25.48 -32.24 -10.37
C SER A 46 25.31 -30.81 -10.86
N GLU A 47 26.43 -30.10 -11.13
CA GLU A 47 26.39 -28.76 -11.70
C GLU A 47 25.63 -28.72 -13.04
N SER A 48 25.78 -29.75 -13.87
CA SER A 48 25.03 -29.91 -15.10
C SER A 48 23.51 -29.97 -14.90
N SER A 49 23.03 -30.42 -13.71
CA SER A 49 21.62 -30.38 -13.35
C SER A 49 21.12 -28.96 -13.06
N VAL A 50 21.96 -28.12 -12.42
CA VAL A 50 21.67 -26.71 -12.16
C VAL A 50 21.62 -25.91 -13.47
N ILE A 51 22.56 -26.17 -14.40
CA ILE A 51 22.57 -25.51 -15.71
C ILE A 51 21.35 -25.96 -16.57
N ARG A 52 21.02 -27.25 -16.56
CA ARG A 52 19.82 -27.77 -17.26
C ARG A 52 18.52 -27.22 -16.66
N PHE A 53 18.45 -27.09 -15.37
CA PHE A 53 17.32 -26.44 -14.70
C PHE A 53 17.08 -25.03 -15.24
N SER A 54 18.12 -24.19 -15.30
CA SER A 54 18.01 -22.82 -15.83
C SER A 54 17.46 -22.80 -17.25
N ARG A 55 17.89 -23.73 -18.11
CA ARG A 55 17.38 -23.86 -19.48
C ARG A 55 15.93 -24.35 -19.53
N THR A 56 15.54 -25.27 -18.65
CA THR A 56 14.16 -25.79 -18.58
C THR A 56 13.15 -24.71 -18.23
N ILE A 57 13.54 -23.71 -17.42
CA ILE A 57 12.69 -22.59 -17.05
C ILE A 57 12.80 -21.39 -18.01
N GLY A 58 13.50 -21.55 -19.15
CA GLY A 58 13.48 -20.61 -20.27
C GLY A 58 14.63 -19.61 -20.33
N PHE A 59 15.74 -19.84 -19.60
CA PHE A 59 16.96 -19.04 -19.68
C PHE A 59 18.04 -19.71 -20.56
N ASP A 60 18.90 -18.92 -21.17
CA ASP A 60 19.98 -19.44 -22.03
C ASP A 60 21.01 -20.29 -21.26
N GLY A 61 21.12 -20.08 -19.97
CA GLY A 61 22.01 -20.80 -19.06
C GLY A 61 21.96 -20.25 -17.63
N PHE A 62 22.84 -20.80 -16.78
CA PHE A 62 22.83 -20.42 -15.36
C PHE A 62 23.16 -18.94 -15.14
N MET A 63 24.10 -18.34 -15.90
CA MET A 63 24.45 -16.91 -15.74
C MET A 63 23.28 -15.99 -16.07
N ASP A 64 22.50 -16.31 -17.08
CA ASP A 64 21.31 -15.54 -17.47
C ASP A 64 20.22 -15.66 -16.40
N PHE A 65 19.97 -16.89 -15.94
CA PHE A 65 19.08 -17.15 -14.81
C PHE A 65 19.53 -16.39 -13.54
N GLN A 66 20.80 -16.46 -13.17
CA GLN A 66 21.36 -15.77 -12.00
C GLN A 66 21.18 -14.27 -12.11
N LYS A 67 21.41 -13.68 -13.30
CA LYS A 67 21.19 -12.26 -13.56
C LYS A 67 19.72 -11.85 -13.37
N ALA A 68 18.80 -12.69 -13.88
CA ALA A 68 17.37 -12.48 -13.68
C ALA A 68 16.97 -12.64 -12.21
N LEU A 69 17.51 -13.64 -11.51
CA LEU A 69 17.28 -13.88 -10.08
C LEU A 69 17.81 -12.72 -9.23
N ARG A 70 19.01 -12.19 -9.54
CA ARG A 70 19.56 -11.01 -8.88
C ARG A 70 18.66 -9.79 -9.06
N LYS A 71 18.15 -9.60 -10.27
CA LYS A 71 17.26 -8.49 -10.59
C LYS A 71 15.92 -8.64 -9.84
N ASP A 72 15.30 -9.81 -9.85
CA ASP A 72 14.07 -10.10 -9.11
C ASP A 72 14.28 -9.93 -7.59
N TYR A 73 15.41 -10.40 -7.07
CA TYR A 73 15.78 -10.20 -5.67
C TYR A 73 16.02 -8.73 -5.35
N GLN A 74 16.71 -7.98 -6.23
CA GLN A 74 16.92 -6.54 -6.06
C GLN A 74 15.59 -5.78 -6.11
N ASP A 75 14.71 -6.12 -7.04
CA ASP A 75 13.38 -5.52 -7.16
C ASP A 75 12.53 -5.83 -5.89
N LYS A 76 12.60 -7.07 -5.37
CA LYS A 76 11.94 -7.47 -4.10
C LYS A 76 12.60 -6.86 -2.86
N VAL A 77 13.92 -6.73 -2.81
CA VAL A 77 14.63 -6.08 -1.69
C VAL A 77 14.38 -4.57 -1.68
N LEU A 78 14.15 -3.96 -2.83
CA LEU A 78 13.69 -2.58 -2.92
C LEU A 78 12.24 -2.45 -2.39
N SER A 79 11.37 -3.44 -2.64
CA SER A 79 10.02 -3.49 -2.05
C SER A 79 10.02 -3.84 -0.54
N ILE A 80 11.02 -4.57 -0.02
CA ILE A 80 11.22 -4.81 1.43
C ILE A 80 11.57 -3.52 2.19
N SER A 81 11.76 -2.39 1.52
CA SER A 81 11.94 -1.10 2.19
C SER A 81 10.75 -0.71 3.09
N SER A 82 9.56 -1.22 2.80
CA SER A 82 8.37 -1.04 3.65
C SER A 82 8.47 -1.78 5.00
N SER A 83 9.21 -2.88 5.08
CA SER A 83 9.45 -3.61 6.34
C SER A 83 10.39 -2.86 7.30
N ILE A 84 11.18 -1.92 6.80
CA ILE A 84 12.06 -1.07 7.61
C ILE A 84 11.32 0.23 7.91
N THR A 85 10.85 0.38 9.14
CA THR A 85 10.08 1.56 9.57
C THR A 85 10.93 2.82 9.78
N ILE A 86 12.26 2.67 9.97
CA ILE A 86 13.18 3.78 10.29
C ILE A 86 13.77 4.38 8.99
N PRO A 87 13.47 5.65 8.64
CA PRO A 87 13.91 6.27 7.39
C PRO A 87 15.44 6.31 7.20
N SER A 88 16.20 6.55 8.27
CA SER A 88 17.67 6.57 8.19
C SER A 88 18.26 5.21 7.80
N GLN A 89 17.62 4.11 8.24
CA GLN A 89 18.02 2.76 7.84
C GLN A 89 17.64 2.46 6.39
N ARG A 90 16.49 2.98 5.92
CA ARG A 90 16.10 2.87 4.49
C ARG A 90 17.13 3.54 3.59
N ILE A 91 17.52 4.78 3.89
CA ILE A 91 18.56 5.51 3.14
C ILE A 91 19.90 4.79 3.18
N ALA A 92 20.32 4.30 4.34
CA ALA A 92 21.58 3.57 4.47
C ALA A 92 21.60 2.27 3.65
N LYS A 93 20.47 1.60 3.53
CA LYS A 93 20.29 0.40 2.69
C LYS A 93 20.26 0.77 1.21
N GLN A 94 19.53 1.82 0.84
CA GLN A 94 19.47 2.34 -0.53
C GLN A 94 20.87 2.68 -1.05
N ALA A 95 21.67 3.40 -0.28
CA ALA A 95 23.03 3.78 -0.67
C ALA A 95 23.97 2.59 -0.96
N LYS A 96 23.71 1.43 -0.32
CA LYS A 96 24.48 0.19 -0.55
C LYS A 96 24.07 -0.57 -1.81
N LEU A 97 22.86 -0.34 -2.29
CA LEU A 97 22.25 -1.10 -3.39
C LEU A 97 22.24 -0.33 -4.71
N ASP A 98 22.53 0.97 -4.68
CA ASP A 98 22.27 1.88 -5.79
C ASP A 98 23.52 2.23 -6.58
N ASN A 99 23.70 1.51 -7.69
CA ASN A 99 24.71 1.81 -8.72
C ASN A 99 24.08 2.25 -10.06
N SER A 100 22.77 2.47 -10.13
CA SER A 100 22.09 2.81 -11.39
C SER A 100 21.41 4.17 -11.33
N SER A 101 21.54 4.95 -12.41
CA SER A 101 20.84 6.24 -12.59
C SER A 101 19.36 6.13 -13.01
N ASP A 102 18.79 4.92 -13.02
CA ASP A 102 17.43 4.66 -13.52
C ASP A 102 16.34 4.83 -12.44
N TYR A 103 16.41 5.93 -11.69
CA TYR A 103 15.52 6.21 -10.57
C TYR A 103 14.05 6.34 -10.97
N ILE A 104 13.77 6.98 -12.11
CA ILE A 104 12.41 7.24 -12.59
C ILE A 104 11.72 5.95 -13.01
N ASN A 105 12.38 5.09 -13.79
CA ASN A 105 11.79 3.81 -14.20
C ASN A 105 11.55 2.88 -13.00
N ARG A 106 12.45 2.88 -12.01
CA ARG A 106 12.23 2.13 -10.77
C ARG A 106 11.06 2.67 -9.97
N HIS A 107 10.94 3.99 -9.87
CA HIS A 107 9.79 4.62 -9.21
C HIS A 107 8.49 4.27 -9.91
N PHE A 108 8.44 4.36 -11.24
CA PHE A 108 7.27 3.97 -12.03
C PHE A 108 6.87 2.51 -11.81
N LYS A 109 7.83 1.58 -11.90
CA LYS A 109 7.56 0.14 -11.67
C LYS A 109 7.03 -0.13 -10.28
N ASN A 110 7.60 0.51 -9.26
CA ASN A 110 7.15 0.38 -7.89
C ASN A 110 5.74 0.95 -7.70
N ALA A 111 5.45 2.08 -8.31
CA ALA A 111 4.11 2.68 -8.27
C ALA A 111 3.07 1.78 -8.96
N ALA A 112 3.38 1.25 -10.15
CA ALA A 112 2.51 0.32 -10.86
C ALA A 112 2.23 -0.94 -10.03
N HIS A 113 3.27 -1.53 -9.44
CA HIS A 113 3.11 -2.68 -8.55
C HIS A 113 2.22 -2.37 -7.34
N ASN A 114 2.43 -1.24 -6.66
CA ASN A 114 1.58 -0.84 -5.54
C ASN A 114 0.10 -0.70 -5.97
N LEU A 115 -0.17 -0.18 -7.17
CA LEU A 115 -1.54 -0.07 -7.69
C LEU A 115 -2.16 -1.43 -8.02
N GLU A 116 -1.41 -2.34 -8.64
CA GLU A 116 -1.87 -3.71 -8.93
C GLU A 116 -2.21 -4.47 -7.64
N GLU A 117 -1.36 -4.37 -6.62
CA GLU A 117 -1.56 -5.01 -5.32
C GLU A 117 -2.82 -4.54 -4.57
N ILE A 118 -3.28 -3.30 -4.79
CA ILE A 118 -4.54 -2.81 -4.20
C ILE A 118 -5.71 -3.70 -4.62
N PHE A 119 -5.79 -4.10 -5.90
CA PHE A 119 -6.87 -4.95 -6.41
C PHE A 119 -6.74 -6.42 -6.01
N ILE A 120 -5.53 -6.87 -5.67
CA ILE A 120 -5.29 -8.22 -5.13
C ILE A 120 -5.74 -8.28 -3.66
N GLN A 121 -5.50 -7.21 -2.90
CA GLN A 121 -5.74 -7.19 -1.45
C GLN A 121 -7.14 -6.72 -1.07
N ASN A 122 -7.85 -6.04 -1.96
CA ASN A 122 -9.17 -5.50 -1.68
C ASN A 122 -10.18 -5.88 -2.79
N SER A 123 -11.35 -6.33 -2.41
CA SER A 123 -12.45 -6.51 -3.37
C SER A 123 -13.12 -5.17 -3.69
N ILE A 124 -13.72 -5.06 -4.87
CA ILE A 124 -14.55 -3.90 -5.25
C ILE A 124 -15.67 -3.69 -4.23
N GLU A 125 -16.27 -4.77 -3.74
CA GLU A 125 -17.32 -4.74 -2.73
C GLU A 125 -16.86 -4.06 -1.41
N THR A 126 -15.58 -4.19 -1.04
CA THR A 126 -15.02 -3.53 0.15
C THR A 126 -15.00 -2.01 -0.03
N PHE A 127 -14.62 -1.52 -1.22
CA PHE A 127 -14.71 -0.09 -1.54
C PHE A 127 -16.13 0.42 -1.52
N GLU A 128 -17.07 -0.35 -2.09
CA GLU A 128 -18.49 -0.01 -2.12
C GLU A 128 -19.08 0.09 -0.72
N LYS A 129 -18.79 -0.89 0.15
CA LYS A 129 -19.21 -0.88 1.56
C LYS A 129 -18.64 0.34 2.31
N ALA A 130 -17.37 0.68 2.08
CA ALA A 130 -16.76 1.85 2.70
C ALA A 130 -17.45 3.15 2.26
N ALA A 131 -17.73 3.30 0.97
CA ALA A 131 -18.44 4.47 0.45
C ALA A 131 -19.88 4.56 0.97
N ASP A 132 -20.61 3.42 1.02
CA ASP A 132 -21.97 3.38 1.57
C ASP A 132 -22.01 3.76 3.05
N LEU A 133 -21.06 3.25 3.83
CA LEU A 133 -20.92 3.58 5.25
C LEU A 133 -20.67 5.09 5.43
N ILE A 134 -19.78 5.68 4.64
CA ILE A 134 -19.51 7.12 4.69
C ILE A 134 -20.76 7.94 4.34
N VAL A 135 -21.48 7.56 3.27
CA VAL A 135 -22.66 8.31 2.84
C VAL A 135 -23.80 8.20 3.85
N SER A 136 -23.99 7.04 4.45
CA SER A 136 -25.10 6.76 5.37
C SER A 136 -24.87 7.28 6.81
N SER A 137 -23.65 7.43 7.25
CA SER A 137 -23.33 7.90 8.59
C SER A 137 -23.80 9.34 8.82
N LYS A 138 -24.20 9.64 10.06
CA LYS A 138 -24.68 10.97 10.45
C LYS A 138 -23.54 11.99 10.45
N HIS A 139 -22.43 11.70 11.11
CA HIS A 139 -21.21 12.51 11.09
C HIS A 139 -20.04 11.67 10.60
N LYS A 140 -19.12 12.28 9.86
CA LYS A 140 -17.92 11.66 9.31
C LYS A 140 -16.70 12.34 9.92
N TYR A 141 -15.94 11.57 10.69
CA TYR A 141 -14.67 12.01 11.23
C TYR A 141 -13.54 11.50 10.36
N ILE A 142 -12.61 12.35 10.00
CA ILE A 142 -11.42 11.98 9.22
C ILE A 142 -10.21 12.19 10.09
N ALA A 143 -9.40 11.14 10.25
CA ALA A 143 -8.21 11.16 11.06
C ALA A 143 -6.97 10.75 10.25
N ALA A 144 -5.90 11.47 10.48
CA ALA A 144 -4.57 11.16 9.97
C ALA A 144 -3.51 11.89 10.79
N THR A 145 -2.30 11.37 10.81
CA THR A 145 -1.16 12.03 11.46
C THR A 145 0.02 12.15 10.52
N ARG A 146 0.90 13.11 10.79
CA ARG A 146 2.17 13.30 10.08
C ARG A 146 1.98 13.51 8.57
N GLY A 147 2.73 12.76 7.73
CA GLY A 147 2.65 12.82 6.27
C GLY A 147 1.32 12.33 5.67
N ASN A 148 0.51 11.61 6.46
CA ASN A 148 -0.79 11.12 5.99
C ASN A 148 -1.87 12.24 5.98
N ILE A 149 -1.59 13.37 6.63
CA ILE A 149 -2.51 14.52 6.69
C ILE A 149 -2.83 15.04 5.28
N CYS A 150 -1.89 14.99 4.34
CA CYS A 150 -2.13 15.43 2.97
C CYS A 150 -3.23 14.61 2.26
N LEU A 151 -3.34 13.31 2.55
CA LEU A 151 -4.42 12.45 2.02
C LEU A 151 -5.76 12.81 2.66
N ALA A 152 -5.74 12.99 3.98
CA ALA A 152 -6.93 13.34 4.75
C ALA A 152 -7.47 14.73 4.36
N ASP A 153 -6.59 15.71 4.13
CA ASP A 153 -6.98 17.05 3.67
C ASP A 153 -7.58 17.01 2.26
N PHE A 154 -6.97 16.24 1.35
CA PHE A 154 -7.53 16.03 0.01
C PHE A 154 -8.92 15.37 0.09
N PHE A 155 -9.05 14.31 0.88
CA PHE A 155 -10.32 13.62 1.10
C PHE A 155 -11.36 14.53 1.72
N LEU A 156 -11.00 15.29 2.75
CA LEU A 156 -11.85 16.25 3.44
C LEU A 156 -12.42 17.29 2.48
N LEU A 157 -11.55 17.88 1.64
CA LEU A 157 -11.92 18.94 0.69
C LEU A 157 -13.08 18.50 -0.20
N TYR A 158 -12.92 17.37 -0.86
CA TYR A 158 -13.92 16.88 -1.79
C TYR A 158 -15.12 16.24 -1.10
N LEU A 159 -14.91 15.53 0.00
CA LEU A 159 -16.00 14.90 0.76
C LEU A 159 -16.98 15.94 1.32
N LYS A 160 -16.50 17.09 1.80
CA LYS A 160 -17.36 18.21 2.26
C LYS A 160 -18.25 18.78 1.15
N GLN A 161 -17.81 18.70 -0.08
CA GLN A 161 -18.62 19.12 -1.23
C GLN A 161 -19.73 18.11 -1.55
N MET A 162 -19.53 16.84 -1.20
CA MET A 162 -20.44 15.73 -1.52
C MET A 162 -21.44 15.42 -0.41
N VAL A 163 -21.02 15.45 0.85
CA VAL A 163 -21.85 15.07 2.00
C VAL A 163 -21.75 16.10 3.13
N PRO A 164 -22.80 16.23 3.97
CA PRO A 164 -22.75 17.12 5.13
C PRO A 164 -22.02 16.49 6.32
N HIS A 165 -21.70 17.30 7.34
CA HIS A 165 -21.17 16.89 8.63
C HIS A 165 -19.88 16.08 8.53
N VAL A 166 -18.87 16.68 7.93
CA VAL A 166 -17.53 16.12 7.81
C VAL A 166 -16.55 16.96 8.64
N THR A 167 -15.83 16.31 9.54
CA THR A 167 -14.85 16.94 10.43
C THR A 167 -13.50 16.28 10.33
N MET A 168 -12.44 17.06 10.10
CA MET A 168 -11.06 16.63 10.27
C MET A 168 -10.73 16.66 11.77
N THR A 169 -10.24 15.53 12.31
CA THR A 169 -9.90 15.46 13.74
C THR A 169 -8.53 16.03 14.05
N THR A 170 -7.60 16.03 13.07
CA THR A 170 -6.26 16.56 13.24
C THR A 170 -6.19 18.01 12.78
N THR A 171 -6.15 18.92 13.69
CA THR A 171 -5.98 20.37 13.44
C THR A 171 -4.84 20.92 14.26
N THR A 172 -4.42 22.16 13.97
CA THR A 172 -3.34 22.84 14.72
C THR A 172 -3.77 23.35 16.07
N SER A 173 -5.07 23.53 16.32
CA SER A 173 -5.62 24.20 17.49
C SER A 173 -6.34 23.30 18.48
N MET A 174 -6.72 22.10 18.08
CA MET A 174 -7.50 21.17 18.92
C MET A 174 -6.96 19.75 18.80
N SER A 175 -7.06 18.98 19.87
CA SER A 175 -6.78 17.56 19.90
C SER A 175 -7.86 16.78 19.09
N PRO A 176 -7.54 15.64 18.49
CA PRO A 176 -8.55 14.72 17.95
C PRO A 176 -9.64 14.36 18.96
N ILE A 177 -9.29 14.22 20.22
CA ILE A 177 -10.22 13.90 21.32
C ILE A 177 -11.28 15.00 21.44
N ASP A 178 -10.88 16.27 21.40
CA ASP A 178 -11.82 17.40 21.48
C ASP A 178 -12.79 17.43 20.29
N HIS A 179 -12.29 17.14 19.09
CA HIS A 179 -13.12 17.08 17.89
C HIS A 179 -14.14 15.94 17.92
N MET A 180 -13.81 14.85 18.61
CA MET A 180 -14.61 13.63 18.66
C MET A 180 -15.44 13.48 19.95
N CYS A 181 -15.48 14.48 20.83
CA CYS A 181 -16.18 14.39 22.12
C CYS A 181 -17.69 14.02 22.02
N ASN A 182 -18.31 14.24 20.87
CA ASN A 182 -19.70 13.90 20.58
C ASN A 182 -19.87 12.72 19.62
N ILE A 183 -18.82 11.93 19.34
CA ILE A 183 -18.91 10.77 18.46
C ILE A 183 -19.86 9.72 19.03
N SER A 184 -20.63 9.07 18.17
CA SER A 184 -21.66 8.11 18.55
C SER A 184 -21.76 6.95 17.54
N HIS A 185 -22.55 5.95 17.88
CA HIS A 185 -22.81 4.78 17.04
C HIS A 185 -23.46 5.09 15.67
N THR A 186 -23.93 6.31 15.44
CA THR A 186 -24.49 6.74 14.15
C THR A 186 -23.42 7.34 13.21
N ASP A 187 -22.21 7.49 13.69
CA ASP A 187 -21.12 8.19 13.02
C ASP A 187 -20.09 7.23 12.45
N CYS A 188 -19.20 7.72 11.61
CA CYS A 188 -18.05 6.94 11.16
C CYS A 188 -16.75 7.70 11.31
N LEU A 189 -15.68 6.93 11.53
CA LEU A 189 -14.30 7.38 11.48
C LEU A 189 -13.62 6.81 10.21
N VAL A 190 -13.01 7.67 9.40
CA VAL A 190 -12.10 7.28 8.32
C VAL A 190 -10.68 7.61 8.75
N LEU A 191 -9.86 6.59 8.93
CA LEU A 191 -8.52 6.71 9.49
C LEU A 191 -7.46 6.31 8.46
N PHE A 192 -6.59 7.28 8.07
CA PHE A 192 -5.42 7.04 7.24
C PHE A 192 -4.19 6.85 8.11
N SER A 193 -3.68 5.62 8.18
CA SER A 193 -2.52 5.31 9.02
C SER A 193 -1.58 4.31 8.37
N PHE A 194 -0.37 4.75 8.07
CA PHE A 194 0.67 4.00 7.38
C PHE A 194 1.94 3.87 8.25
N PRO A 195 2.92 3.03 7.87
CA PRO A 195 4.12 2.78 8.66
C PRO A 195 4.75 4.03 9.25
N ARG A 196 5.15 3.92 10.51
CA ARG A 196 5.41 4.94 11.54
C ARG A 196 4.11 5.39 12.19
N TYR A 197 3.24 4.40 12.43
CA TYR A 197 1.97 4.58 13.13
C TYR A 197 2.12 5.48 14.36
N SER A 198 1.11 6.31 14.57
CA SER A 198 1.07 7.25 15.70
C SER A 198 0.21 6.68 16.83
N SER A 199 0.65 6.85 18.06
CA SER A 199 -0.18 6.58 19.24
C SER A 199 -1.47 7.43 19.26
N GLN A 200 -1.42 8.61 18.66
CA GLN A 200 -2.60 9.47 18.50
C GLN A 200 -3.66 8.82 17.61
N ASP A 201 -3.24 8.14 16.51
CA ASP A 201 -4.16 7.41 15.65
C ASP A 201 -4.83 6.25 16.43
N GLU A 202 -4.07 5.57 17.30
CA GLU A 202 -4.58 4.47 18.12
C GLU A 202 -5.63 4.96 19.13
N VAL A 203 -5.33 6.03 19.88
CA VAL A 203 -6.30 6.62 20.82
C VAL A 203 -7.55 7.14 20.10
N THR A 204 -7.40 7.70 18.91
CA THR A 204 -8.51 8.15 18.07
C THR A 204 -9.42 6.98 17.65
N ALA A 205 -8.81 5.86 17.24
CA ALA A 205 -9.54 4.64 16.87
C ALA A 205 -10.24 4.00 18.09
N GLU A 206 -9.56 3.94 19.24
CA GLU A 206 -10.11 3.44 20.50
C GLU A 206 -11.34 4.25 20.94
N MET A 207 -11.26 5.59 20.91
CA MET A 207 -12.38 6.46 21.23
C MET A 207 -13.60 6.24 20.32
N ALA A 208 -13.37 6.06 19.00
CA ALA A 208 -14.46 5.76 18.07
C ALA A 208 -15.09 4.38 18.34
N HIS A 209 -14.25 3.39 18.62
CA HIS A 209 -14.66 2.03 18.94
C HIS A 209 -15.52 2.01 20.22
N ASP A 210 -15.08 2.67 21.29
CA ASP A 210 -15.78 2.72 22.57
C ASP A 210 -17.14 3.44 22.45
N ALA A 211 -17.25 4.40 21.53
CA ALA A 211 -18.51 5.07 21.22
C ALA A 211 -19.45 4.24 20.33
N GLY A 212 -19.00 3.06 19.84
CA GLY A 212 -19.73 2.21 18.91
C GLY A 212 -19.83 2.79 17.50
N ALA A 213 -19.01 3.77 17.13
CA ALA A 213 -18.96 4.33 15.78
C ALA A 213 -18.32 3.33 14.83
N SER A 214 -18.75 3.35 13.57
CA SER A 214 -18.14 2.49 12.55
C SER A 214 -16.78 3.03 12.11
N ILE A 215 -15.80 2.15 11.92
CA ILE A 215 -14.41 2.54 11.63
C ILE A 215 -13.94 1.96 10.30
N ILE A 216 -13.52 2.84 9.39
CA ILE A 216 -12.83 2.51 8.16
C ILE A 216 -11.35 2.80 8.36
N VAL A 217 -10.51 1.77 8.31
CA VAL A 217 -9.06 1.91 8.39
C VAL A 217 -8.44 1.71 7.01
N ILE A 218 -7.64 2.69 6.59
CA ILE A 218 -6.85 2.65 5.35
C ILE A 218 -5.38 2.58 5.77
N THR A 219 -4.74 1.42 5.56
CA THR A 219 -3.41 1.10 6.07
C THR A 219 -2.62 0.20 5.12
N ASP A 220 -1.34 -0.06 5.42
CA ASP A 220 -0.44 -0.81 4.53
C ASP A 220 -0.61 -2.33 4.55
N LYS A 221 -1.15 -2.90 5.62
CA LYS A 221 -1.26 -4.36 5.79
C LYS A 221 -2.32 -4.76 6.81
N PRO A 222 -2.91 -5.98 6.67
CA PRO A 222 -3.92 -6.47 7.61
C PRO A 222 -3.40 -6.67 9.04
N SER A 223 -2.08 -6.85 9.20
CA SER A 223 -1.44 -6.98 10.52
C SER A 223 -1.04 -5.64 11.16
N SER A 224 -1.50 -4.51 10.60
CA SER A 224 -1.25 -3.20 11.21
C SER A 224 -1.92 -3.06 12.57
N LEU A 225 -1.33 -2.25 13.45
CA LEU A 225 -1.81 -2.07 14.83
C LEU A 225 -3.27 -1.60 14.89
N LEU A 226 -3.72 -0.84 13.89
CA LEU A 226 -5.06 -0.26 13.85
C LEU A 226 -6.10 -1.14 13.16
N ALA A 227 -5.68 -2.18 12.44
CA ALA A 227 -6.60 -3.10 11.76
C ALA A 227 -7.59 -3.79 12.72
N LYS A 228 -7.21 -3.96 13.99
CA LYS A 228 -8.06 -4.54 15.04
C LYS A 228 -9.33 -3.73 15.34
N TYR A 229 -9.33 -2.43 15.02
CA TYR A 229 -10.46 -1.53 15.24
C TYR A 229 -11.37 -1.40 14.00
N ALA A 230 -10.95 -1.93 12.84
CA ALA A 230 -11.64 -1.72 11.58
C ALA A 230 -12.90 -2.58 11.44
N ASP A 231 -14.04 -1.95 11.18
CA ASP A 231 -15.22 -2.62 10.60
C ASP A 231 -15.02 -2.84 9.10
N ILE A 232 -14.32 -1.90 8.44
CA ILE A 232 -13.91 -2.02 7.05
C ILE A 232 -12.42 -1.69 6.96
N LEU A 233 -11.64 -2.62 6.42
CA LEU A 233 -10.21 -2.48 6.22
C LEU A 233 -9.91 -2.37 4.73
N LEU A 234 -9.22 -1.29 4.34
CA LEU A 234 -8.64 -1.13 3.02
C LEU A 234 -7.12 -1.22 3.13
N THR A 235 -6.55 -2.24 2.52
CA THR A 235 -5.11 -2.51 2.55
C THR A 235 -4.44 -1.92 1.31
N VAL A 236 -3.47 -1.05 1.52
CA VAL A 236 -2.85 -0.24 0.46
C VAL A 236 -1.33 -0.26 0.61
N PRO A 237 -0.61 -0.93 -0.28
CA PRO A 237 0.85 -0.93 -0.24
C PRO A 237 1.43 0.49 -0.39
N VAL A 238 2.44 0.77 0.41
CA VAL A 238 3.16 2.05 0.42
C VAL A 238 4.64 1.87 0.11
N ASP A 239 4.96 0.82 -0.62
CA ASP A 239 6.33 0.48 -0.97
C ASP A 239 6.99 1.62 -1.73
N SER A 240 8.24 1.88 -1.38
CA SER A 240 9.01 2.99 -1.92
C SER A 240 10.47 2.62 -2.10
N ASN A 241 11.08 3.16 -3.12
CA ASN A 241 12.52 3.03 -3.39
C ASN A 241 13.37 4.04 -2.59
N THR A 242 12.76 4.74 -1.63
CA THR A 242 13.41 5.80 -0.84
C THR A 242 13.00 5.74 0.64
N PHE A 243 13.39 6.74 1.41
CA PHE A 243 13.18 6.78 2.85
C PHE A 243 11.73 7.07 3.28
N PHE A 244 10.91 7.64 2.41
CA PHE A 244 9.49 7.92 2.66
C PHE A 244 8.60 6.82 2.07
N ASN A 245 7.37 6.73 2.55
CA ASN A 245 6.35 5.85 2.00
C ASN A 245 5.81 6.41 0.68
N SER A 246 5.50 5.55 -0.30
CA SER A 246 4.81 5.98 -1.52
C SER A 246 3.36 6.32 -1.19
N MET A 247 2.91 7.51 -1.60
CA MET A 247 1.52 7.94 -1.43
C MET A 247 0.66 7.74 -2.69
N ILE A 248 1.20 7.14 -3.75
CA ILE A 248 0.47 6.91 -5.01
C ILE A 248 -0.69 5.94 -4.78
N GLY A 249 -0.44 4.80 -4.14
CA GLY A 249 -1.50 3.84 -3.80
C GLY A 249 -2.56 4.42 -2.86
N PRO A 250 -2.18 5.03 -1.71
CA PRO A 250 -3.11 5.72 -0.83
C PRO A 250 -3.93 6.81 -1.50
N GLN A 251 -3.31 7.61 -2.40
CA GLN A 251 -4.03 8.63 -3.16
C GLN A 251 -5.05 8.00 -4.11
N PHE A 252 -4.69 6.93 -4.82
CA PHE A 252 -5.62 6.19 -5.68
C PHE A 252 -6.85 5.69 -4.91
N VAL A 253 -6.65 5.08 -3.73
CA VAL A 253 -7.77 4.60 -2.89
C VAL A 253 -8.64 5.77 -2.42
N THR A 254 -8.04 6.90 -2.08
CA THR A 254 -8.74 8.12 -1.69
C THR A 254 -9.64 8.63 -2.82
N GLU A 255 -9.12 8.70 -4.05
CA GLU A 255 -9.87 9.12 -5.24
C GLU A 255 -10.97 8.12 -5.60
N ALA A 256 -10.68 6.81 -5.56
CA ALA A 256 -11.66 5.77 -5.83
C ALA A 256 -12.85 5.82 -4.87
N LEU A 257 -12.61 6.05 -3.58
CA LEU A 257 -13.70 6.26 -2.61
C LEU A 257 -14.52 7.51 -2.93
N LEU A 258 -13.86 8.63 -3.25
CA LEU A 258 -14.55 9.88 -3.62
C LEU A 258 -15.38 9.70 -4.89
N GLU A 259 -14.87 8.97 -5.88
CA GLU A 259 -15.61 8.67 -7.10
C GLU A 259 -16.89 7.87 -6.79
N ILE A 260 -16.79 6.78 -6.03
CA ILE A 260 -17.97 5.99 -5.64
C ILE A 260 -18.97 6.84 -4.84
N ILE A 261 -18.48 7.65 -3.89
CA ILE A 261 -19.32 8.55 -3.09
C ILE A 261 -20.04 9.56 -3.97
N SER A 262 -19.36 10.09 -5.01
CA SER A 262 -19.95 11.06 -5.92
C SER A 262 -21.18 10.53 -6.67
N HIS A 263 -21.21 9.23 -6.94
CA HIS A 263 -22.36 8.57 -7.59
C HIS A 263 -23.50 8.22 -6.61
N ARG A 264 -23.23 8.21 -5.29
CA ARG A 264 -24.19 7.77 -4.24
C ARG A 264 -24.75 8.92 -3.41
N ALA A 265 -23.97 9.98 -3.21
CA ALA A 265 -24.37 11.10 -2.37
C ALA A 265 -25.42 11.99 -3.07
N LYS A 266 -26.39 12.48 -2.28
CA LYS A 266 -27.45 13.35 -2.77
C LYS A 266 -27.12 14.83 -2.52
N GLY A 267 -27.57 15.70 -3.43
CA GLY A 267 -27.49 17.17 -3.27
C GLY A 267 -26.10 17.75 -3.49
N ILE A 268 -25.21 17.06 -4.22
CA ILE A 268 -23.87 17.54 -4.58
C ILE A 268 -23.97 18.82 -5.41
N GLU A 269 -24.80 18.81 -6.46
CA GLU A 269 -24.99 19.97 -7.35
C GLU A 269 -25.39 21.22 -6.55
N LYS A 270 -26.31 21.09 -5.59
CA LYS A 270 -26.73 22.22 -4.74
C LYS A 270 -25.55 22.80 -3.94
N ARG A 271 -24.68 21.94 -3.40
CA ARG A 271 -23.51 22.37 -2.63
C ARG A 271 -22.47 23.03 -3.53
N LEU A 272 -22.18 22.44 -4.68
CA LEU A 272 -21.26 23.00 -5.67
C LEU A 272 -21.74 24.37 -6.17
N ASN A 273 -23.03 24.52 -6.49
CA ASN A 273 -23.59 25.81 -6.91
C ASN A 273 -23.43 26.91 -5.83
N ILE A 274 -23.47 26.54 -4.55
CA ILE A 274 -23.20 27.49 -3.48
C ILE A 274 -21.72 27.89 -3.47
N ILE A 275 -20.81 26.93 -3.60
CA ILE A 275 -19.37 27.16 -3.63
C ILE A 275 -19.02 28.06 -4.82
N ASP A 276 -19.46 27.70 -6.02
CA ASP A 276 -19.20 28.42 -7.28
C ASP A 276 -19.68 29.87 -7.20
N LYS A 277 -20.88 30.06 -6.64
CA LYS A 277 -21.44 31.41 -6.42
C LYS A 277 -20.48 32.31 -5.61
N TYR A 278 -19.82 31.78 -4.61
CA TYR A 278 -18.94 32.58 -3.75
C TYR A 278 -17.50 32.65 -4.27
N LEU A 279 -17.00 31.61 -4.93
CA LEU A 279 -15.72 31.63 -5.61
C LEU A 279 -15.71 32.63 -6.77
N ASN A 280 -16.81 32.73 -7.52
CA ASN A 280 -16.99 33.78 -8.57
C ASN A 280 -16.88 35.19 -7.99
N LYS A 281 -17.38 35.42 -6.76
CA LYS A 281 -17.24 36.74 -6.09
C LYS A 281 -15.79 37.06 -5.69
N LEU A 282 -14.97 36.04 -5.52
CA LEU A 282 -13.54 36.20 -5.24
C LEU A 282 -12.70 36.38 -6.51
N GLY A 283 -13.33 36.34 -7.69
CA GLY A 283 -12.63 36.46 -8.98
C GLY A 283 -11.76 35.26 -9.35
N ASN A 284 -12.08 34.06 -8.79
CA ASN A 284 -11.30 32.83 -9.00
C ASN A 284 -11.75 32.03 -10.25
N TYR A 285 -12.76 32.52 -11.01
CA TYR A 285 -13.24 31.96 -12.29
C TYR A 285 -13.48 33.07 -13.28
#